data_925cd1901a76e428624bb5059ed381d1
#
_entry.id   925cd1901a76e428624bb5059ed381d1
#
_cell.length_a   1.000
_cell.length_b   1.000
_cell.length_c   1.000
_cell.angle_alpha   90.00
_cell.angle_beta   90.00
_cell.angle_gamma   90.00
#
_symmetry.space_group_name_H-M   'P 1'
#
loop_
_entity.id
_entity.type
_entity.pdbx_description
1 polymer ?
#
loop_
_entity_poly.entity_id
_entity_poly.type
_entity_poly.pdbx_seq_one_letter_code
_entity_poly.pdbx_strand_id
1 'polypeptide(L)'
;MEIVGRFRTIELKRDENSYGDNFTYLSPGIIGHLLRLRPHVIFSSSFGVWTVIAVLLKPLMGWRVVIAYEGSSPGVDYRNSALRLTVRRFMVWMADAYISNSRAGRDYLTEVLRAKTDRAFVQPYEIPDEKTLPGGADSEASMATLQKPIFLFVGHIIPRKGLPLLLEACATLHRRGYENYTLLVVGSGSQQEELAAFCQANHLSDRVQWAGRISYDQIGSYFRSADVFVFPTQEDTWGVVTLEAMLLGKPILCSQGAGTSELVVNGENGYVFAPDAADELADRMQTFLDHPEMIAAMGKRSQQIMSQYTPISAAKCLAEVTELVTASPKPKLQT
;
A
#
# COMPACT_ATOMS: atom_id res chain seq x y z
N MET A 1 21.52 11.13 -4.96
CA MET A 1 20.25 11.70 -4.44
C MET A 1 20.60 12.50 -3.18
N GLU A 2 20.45 13.80 -3.21
CA GLU A 2 20.73 14.65 -2.06
C GLU A 2 19.44 14.76 -1.23
N ILE A 3 19.45 14.22 0.00
CA ILE A 3 18.33 14.36 0.92
C ILE A 3 18.47 15.70 1.61
N VAL A 4 17.60 16.64 1.24
CA VAL A 4 17.64 18.01 1.74
C VAL A 4 16.52 18.22 2.76
N GLY A 5 16.90 18.48 4.00
CA GLY A 5 16.00 18.86 5.07
C GLY A 5 16.02 17.88 6.25
N ARG A 6 16.12 18.41 7.47
CA ARG A 6 15.84 17.66 8.70
C ARG A 6 14.37 17.79 9.01
N PHE A 7 13.66 16.67 9.04
CA PHE A 7 12.27 16.61 9.48
C PHE A 7 12.23 16.51 11.01
N ARG A 8 11.37 17.28 11.65
CA ARG A 8 10.86 16.97 12.97
C ARG A 8 9.36 16.78 12.82
N THR A 9 8.93 15.55 12.96
CA THR A 9 7.52 15.21 13.04
C THR A 9 7.11 15.29 14.51
N ILE A 10 6.13 16.12 14.83
CA ILE A 10 5.48 16.14 16.14
C ILE A 10 4.23 15.27 15.99
N GLU A 11 4.24 14.10 16.59
CA GLU A 11 3.05 13.25 16.68
C GLU A 11 2.07 13.90 17.67
N LEU A 12 0.96 14.44 17.16
CA LEU A 12 -0.03 15.15 18.01
C LEU A 12 -0.98 14.21 18.75
N LYS A 13 -1.25 13.04 18.22
CA LYS A 13 -1.93 11.92 18.89
C LYS A 13 -1.69 10.66 18.05
N ARG A 14 -1.23 9.61 18.68
CA ARG A 14 -1.13 8.30 18.04
C ARG A 14 -2.44 7.57 18.30
N ASP A 15 -3.42 7.76 17.43
CA ASP A 15 -4.47 6.77 17.28
C ASP A 15 -3.92 5.70 16.35
N GLU A 16 -3.68 4.50 16.88
CA GLU A 16 -3.11 3.37 16.12
C GLU A 16 -4.01 2.95 14.94
N ASN A 17 -5.27 3.35 14.95
CA ASN A 17 -6.26 3.08 13.91
C ASN A 17 -6.26 4.11 12.78
N SER A 18 -5.63 5.26 12.97
CA SER A 18 -5.59 6.32 11.96
C SER A 18 -4.23 6.39 11.26
N TYR A 19 -4.19 7.01 10.09
CA TYR A 19 -2.94 7.40 9.40
C TYR A 19 -2.18 8.52 10.15
N GLY A 20 -2.48 8.76 11.42
CA GLY A 20 -1.84 9.72 12.30
C GLY A 20 -1.97 11.17 11.83
N ASP A 21 -2.49 12.06 12.64
CA ASP A 21 -2.37 13.51 12.44
C ASP A 21 -0.92 13.92 12.80
N ASN A 22 -0.01 13.76 11.85
CA ASN A 22 1.37 14.17 12.00
C ASN A 22 1.54 15.61 11.56
N PHE A 23 2.01 16.47 12.44
CA PHE A 23 2.44 17.82 12.07
C PHE A 23 3.92 17.78 11.67
N THR A 24 4.18 17.87 10.38
CA THR A 24 5.56 17.93 9.88
C THR A 24 6.08 19.36 9.99
N TYR A 25 7.07 19.58 10.86
CA TYR A 25 7.75 20.86 10.97
C TYR A 25 8.60 21.12 9.72
N LEU A 26 8.36 22.26 9.11
CA LEU A 26 9.07 22.73 7.93
C LEU A 26 10.43 23.28 8.30
N SER A 27 11.51 22.70 7.79
CA SER A 27 12.78 23.40 7.74
C SER A 27 12.70 24.49 6.66
N PRO A 28 12.86 25.79 7.01
CA PRO A 28 12.86 26.88 6.03
C PRO A 28 13.91 26.71 4.93
N GLY A 29 14.91 25.88 5.17
CA GLY A 29 16.00 25.59 4.23
C GLY A 29 15.55 25.03 2.90
N ILE A 30 14.38 24.34 2.81
CA ILE A 30 13.92 23.79 1.53
C ILE A 30 13.64 24.89 0.50
N ILE A 31 13.14 26.05 0.92
CA ILE A 31 12.89 27.17 0.02
C ILE A 31 14.21 27.62 -0.61
N GLY A 32 15.27 27.73 0.21
CA GLY A 32 16.60 28.07 -0.28
C GLY A 32 17.16 27.04 -1.28
N HIS A 33 16.88 25.72 -1.04
CA HIS A 33 17.28 24.68 -1.98
C HIS A 33 16.49 24.75 -3.29
N LEU A 34 15.18 24.93 -3.24
CA LEU A 34 14.35 25.08 -4.44
C LEU A 34 14.78 26.30 -5.26
N LEU A 35 15.10 27.42 -4.62
CA LEU A 35 15.60 28.63 -5.27
C LEU A 35 16.98 28.43 -5.92
N ARG A 36 17.84 27.62 -5.32
CA ARG A 36 19.17 27.28 -5.85
C ARG A 36 19.09 26.30 -7.02
N LEU A 37 18.28 25.22 -6.87
CA LEU A 37 18.15 24.17 -7.88
C LEU A 37 17.35 24.62 -9.11
N ARG A 38 16.43 25.58 -8.95
CA ARG A 38 15.53 26.06 -10.02
C ARG A 38 14.92 24.94 -10.84
N PRO A 39 14.19 23.98 -10.21
CA PRO A 39 13.65 22.82 -10.91
C PRO A 39 12.64 23.27 -11.97
N HIS A 40 12.57 22.53 -13.08
CA HIS A 40 11.52 22.75 -14.08
C HIS A 40 10.20 22.08 -13.67
N VAL A 41 10.30 20.91 -13.01
CA VAL A 41 9.15 20.13 -12.52
C VAL A 41 9.40 19.69 -11.09
N ILE A 42 8.38 19.77 -10.25
CA ILE A 42 8.37 19.26 -8.87
C ILE A 42 7.32 18.16 -8.79
N PHE A 43 7.72 16.94 -8.45
CA PHE A 43 6.83 15.88 -8.01
C PHE A 43 6.67 15.99 -6.50
N SER A 44 5.45 16.22 -6.05
CA SER A 44 5.15 16.41 -4.62
C SER A 44 4.25 15.28 -4.12
N SER A 45 4.63 14.64 -3.02
CA SER A 45 3.83 13.57 -2.41
C SER A 45 2.59 14.14 -1.74
N SER A 46 1.43 13.66 -2.19
CA SER A 46 0.10 13.93 -1.61
C SER A 46 -0.21 15.43 -1.40
N PHE A 47 -1.04 15.74 -0.40
CA PHE A 47 -1.52 17.09 -0.09
C PHE A 47 -0.86 17.68 1.16
N GLY A 48 0.42 17.38 1.35
CA GLY A 48 1.20 17.88 2.47
C GLY A 48 1.60 19.35 2.33
N VAL A 49 2.27 19.87 3.38
CA VAL A 49 2.74 21.27 3.43
C VAL A 49 3.72 21.58 2.29
N TRP A 50 4.52 20.60 1.86
CA TRP A 50 5.46 20.75 0.73
C TRP A 50 4.72 21.03 -0.57
N THR A 51 3.58 20.38 -0.80
CA THR A 51 2.73 20.63 -1.96
C THR A 51 2.16 22.04 -1.90
N VAL A 52 1.72 22.52 -0.72
CA VAL A 52 1.26 23.91 -0.54
C VAL A 52 2.34 24.89 -0.96
N ILE A 53 3.58 24.72 -0.46
CA ILE A 53 4.70 25.60 -0.80
C ILE A 53 5.00 25.56 -2.30
N ALA A 54 5.06 24.36 -2.88
CA ALA A 54 5.35 24.19 -4.30
C ALA A 54 4.33 24.92 -5.18
N VAL A 55 3.02 24.79 -4.87
CA VAL A 55 1.96 25.44 -5.66
C VAL A 55 1.90 26.95 -5.43
N LEU A 56 2.14 27.44 -4.20
CA LEU A 56 2.12 28.88 -3.91
C LEU A 56 3.29 29.64 -4.54
N LEU A 57 4.48 29.02 -4.58
CA LEU A 57 5.66 29.62 -5.20
C LEU A 57 5.70 29.44 -6.74
N LYS A 58 4.89 28.55 -7.30
CA LYS A 58 4.85 28.26 -8.72
C LYS A 58 4.70 29.51 -9.62
N PRO A 59 3.79 30.48 -9.35
CA PRO A 59 3.64 31.65 -10.20
C PRO A 59 4.92 32.51 -10.27
N LEU A 60 5.69 32.55 -9.18
CA LEU A 60 6.93 33.33 -9.09
C LEU A 60 8.11 32.61 -9.73
N MET A 61 8.17 31.28 -9.56
CA MET A 61 9.34 30.47 -9.95
C MET A 61 9.21 29.88 -11.35
N GLY A 62 8.01 29.76 -11.87
CA GLY A 62 7.74 29.25 -13.22
C GLY A 62 7.93 27.74 -13.39
N TRP A 63 8.11 26.99 -12.30
CA TRP A 63 8.15 25.51 -12.36
C TRP A 63 6.75 24.90 -12.56
N ARG A 64 6.73 23.61 -12.88
CA ARG A 64 5.51 22.80 -12.93
C ARG A 64 5.38 21.96 -11.67
N VAL A 65 4.14 21.66 -11.25
CA VAL A 65 3.88 20.84 -10.07
C VAL A 65 3.01 19.66 -10.45
N VAL A 66 3.52 18.46 -10.19
CA VAL A 66 2.80 17.18 -10.33
C VAL A 66 2.55 16.63 -8.93
N ILE A 67 1.29 16.35 -8.61
CA ILE A 67 0.93 15.75 -7.32
C ILE A 67 0.93 14.23 -7.50
N ALA A 68 1.80 13.53 -6.76
CA ALA A 68 1.81 12.09 -6.64
C ALA A 68 0.94 11.70 -5.43
N TYR A 69 -0.22 11.07 -5.69
CA TYR A 69 -1.19 10.69 -4.68
C TYR A 69 -1.20 9.16 -4.51
N GLU A 70 -0.76 8.68 -3.35
CA GLU A 70 -0.59 7.25 -3.10
C GLU A 70 -1.86 6.44 -3.35
N GLY A 71 -3.02 6.92 -2.90
CA GLY A 71 -4.30 6.26 -3.11
C GLY A 71 -5.40 6.87 -2.25
N SER A 72 -6.62 6.44 -2.52
CA SER A 72 -7.82 6.87 -1.80
C SER A 72 -8.18 5.86 -0.73
N SER A 73 -8.50 6.37 0.45
CA SER A 73 -9.14 5.61 1.52
C SER A 73 -9.90 6.55 2.46
N PRO A 74 -10.89 6.06 3.22
CA PRO A 74 -11.70 6.90 4.10
C PRO A 74 -10.87 7.78 5.05
N GLY A 75 -9.81 7.22 5.65
CA GLY A 75 -8.97 7.90 6.62
C GLY A 75 -8.07 9.00 6.05
N VAL A 76 -7.75 8.95 4.74
CA VAL A 76 -6.87 9.96 4.10
C VAL A 76 -7.60 10.93 3.19
N ASP A 77 -8.81 10.60 2.74
CA ASP A 77 -9.59 11.45 1.81
C ASP A 77 -10.17 12.69 2.50
N TYR A 78 -10.46 12.59 3.79
CA TYR A 78 -11.09 13.66 4.57
C TYR A 78 -12.37 14.21 3.93
N ARG A 79 -13.21 13.34 3.34
CA ARG A 79 -14.44 13.74 2.61
C ARG A 79 -15.42 14.55 3.45
N ASN A 80 -15.37 14.38 4.77
CA ASN A 80 -16.23 15.08 5.73
C ASN A 80 -15.65 16.42 6.23
N SER A 81 -14.47 16.84 5.76
CA SER A 81 -13.83 18.09 6.17
C SER A 81 -13.86 19.14 5.07
N ALA A 82 -14.82 20.04 5.11
CA ALA A 82 -14.98 21.11 4.12
C ALA A 82 -13.70 21.97 3.95
N LEU A 83 -13.01 22.27 5.07
CA LEU A 83 -11.77 23.05 5.04
C LEU A 83 -10.65 22.28 4.30
N ARG A 84 -10.42 21.00 4.66
CA ARG A 84 -9.38 20.17 4.02
C ARG A 84 -9.70 19.98 2.54
N LEU A 85 -10.95 19.74 2.17
CA LEU A 85 -11.36 19.64 0.77
C LEU A 85 -11.13 20.93 -0.01
N THR A 86 -11.43 22.10 0.57
CA THR A 86 -11.20 23.40 -0.07
C THR A 86 -9.72 23.62 -0.32
N VAL A 87 -8.86 23.37 0.67
CA VAL A 87 -7.41 23.48 0.51
C VAL A 87 -6.87 22.51 -0.54
N ARG A 88 -7.32 21.24 -0.53
CA ARG A 88 -6.92 20.26 -1.55
C ARG A 88 -7.38 20.64 -2.96
N ARG A 89 -8.61 21.13 -3.11
CA ARG A 89 -9.12 21.62 -4.39
C ARG A 89 -8.31 22.81 -4.91
N PHE A 90 -7.89 23.71 -4.02
CA PHE A 90 -6.98 24.78 -4.39
C PHE A 90 -5.62 24.25 -4.87
N MET A 91 -5.02 23.29 -4.16
CA MET A 91 -3.77 22.68 -4.61
C MET A 91 -3.93 21.98 -5.97
N VAL A 92 -5.04 21.25 -6.16
CA VAL A 92 -5.38 20.61 -7.43
C VAL A 92 -5.57 21.67 -8.53
N TRP A 93 -6.26 22.75 -8.29
CA TRP A 93 -6.43 23.83 -9.27
C TRP A 93 -5.08 24.44 -9.71
N MET A 94 -4.12 24.55 -8.78
CA MET A 94 -2.79 25.11 -9.04
C MET A 94 -1.82 24.11 -9.69
N ALA A 95 -2.00 22.83 -9.51
CA ALA A 95 -1.11 21.79 -10.05
C ALA A 95 -1.29 21.61 -11.57
N ASP A 96 -0.29 21.01 -12.23
CA ASP A 96 -0.27 20.80 -13.69
C ASP A 96 -0.69 19.38 -14.09
N ALA A 97 -0.41 18.38 -13.24
CA ALA A 97 -0.81 16.99 -13.44
C ALA A 97 -0.84 16.21 -12.12
N TYR A 98 -1.35 15.00 -12.19
CA TYR A 98 -1.55 14.10 -11.03
C TYR A 98 -1.21 12.67 -11.41
N ILE A 99 -0.59 11.93 -10.50
CA ILE A 99 -0.36 10.49 -10.63
C ILE A 99 -0.90 9.83 -9.38
N SER A 100 -1.62 8.72 -9.52
CA SER A 100 -2.07 7.91 -8.40
C SER A 100 -1.69 6.45 -8.61
N ASN A 101 -1.39 5.72 -7.51
CA ASN A 101 -1.14 4.28 -7.56
C ASN A 101 -2.39 3.49 -7.96
N SER A 102 -3.60 3.99 -7.63
CA SER A 102 -4.87 3.29 -7.81
C SER A 102 -5.88 4.07 -8.64
N ARG A 103 -6.84 3.35 -9.24
CA ARG A 103 -8.01 3.95 -9.90
C ARG A 103 -8.86 4.72 -8.90
N ALA A 104 -9.09 4.16 -7.70
CA ALA A 104 -9.82 4.85 -6.64
C ALA A 104 -9.18 6.20 -6.28
N GLY A 105 -7.84 6.27 -6.24
CA GLY A 105 -7.11 7.53 -6.01
C GLY A 105 -7.29 8.54 -7.14
N ARG A 106 -7.26 8.09 -8.41
CA ARG A 106 -7.57 8.94 -9.56
C ARG A 106 -9.01 9.47 -9.50
N ASP A 107 -9.97 8.60 -9.18
CA ASP A 107 -11.39 8.98 -9.11
C ASP A 107 -11.63 9.99 -7.98
N TYR A 108 -10.96 9.83 -6.82
CA TYR A 108 -10.98 10.86 -5.79
C TYR A 108 -10.43 12.20 -6.30
N LEU A 109 -9.31 12.21 -7.03
CA LEU A 109 -8.73 13.41 -7.62
C LEU A 109 -9.70 14.08 -8.61
N THR A 110 -10.32 13.32 -9.49
CA THR A 110 -11.16 13.86 -10.57
C THR A 110 -12.58 14.20 -10.13
N GLU A 111 -13.24 13.33 -9.38
CA GLU A 111 -14.64 13.47 -9.01
C GLU A 111 -14.82 14.36 -7.77
N VAL A 112 -13.95 14.17 -6.75
CA VAL A 112 -14.07 14.90 -5.49
C VAL A 112 -13.29 16.18 -5.50
N LEU A 113 -12.02 16.14 -5.95
CA LEU A 113 -11.14 17.32 -5.94
C LEU A 113 -11.18 18.14 -7.23
N ARG A 114 -11.90 17.66 -8.27
CA ARG A 114 -12.09 18.35 -9.55
C ARG A 114 -10.81 18.50 -10.39
N ALA A 115 -9.90 17.53 -10.27
CA ALA A 115 -8.75 17.45 -11.17
C ALA A 115 -9.21 17.23 -12.62
N LYS A 116 -8.46 17.77 -13.57
CA LYS A 116 -8.71 17.53 -15.00
C LYS A 116 -8.41 16.08 -15.33
N THR A 117 -9.36 15.38 -15.93
CA THR A 117 -9.26 13.95 -16.23
C THR A 117 -8.11 13.62 -17.19
N ASP A 118 -7.82 14.51 -18.16
CA ASP A 118 -6.72 14.40 -19.12
C ASP A 118 -5.33 14.64 -18.50
N ARG A 119 -5.28 15.05 -17.23
CA ARG A 119 -4.06 15.30 -16.45
C ARG A 119 -3.91 14.37 -15.25
N ALA A 120 -4.83 13.44 -15.05
CA ALA A 120 -4.84 12.48 -13.94
C ALA A 120 -4.53 11.06 -14.43
N PHE A 121 -3.36 10.55 -14.06
CA PHE A 121 -2.82 9.27 -14.51
C PHE A 121 -2.92 8.22 -13.41
N VAL A 122 -3.17 6.96 -13.78
CA VAL A 122 -3.08 5.81 -12.88
C VAL A 122 -1.81 5.05 -13.24
N GLN A 123 -0.85 5.10 -12.36
CA GLN A 123 0.38 4.33 -12.47
C GLN A 123 0.92 4.09 -11.08
N PRO A 124 0.96 2.83 -10.62
CA PRO A 124 1.73 2.49 -9.44
C PRO A 124 3.18 2.95 -9.62
N TYR A 125 3.66 3.76 -8.70
CA TYR A 125 5.03 4.27 -8.68
C TYR A 125 5.84 3.73 -7.49
N GLU A 126 5.16 3.15 -6.50
CA GLU A 126 5.76 2.40 -5.41
C GLU A 126 5.79 0.92 -5.80
N ILE A 127 6.75 0.52 -6.63
CA ILE A 127 6.87 -0.83 -7.18
C ILE A 127 8.12 -1.50 -6.60
N PRO A 128 7.98 -2.66 -5.94
CA PRO A 128 9.12 -3.41 -5.47
C PRO A 128 9.93 -3.96 -6.66
N ASP A 129 11.24 -4.06 -6.49
CA ASP A 129 12.12 -4.80 -7.40
C ASP A 129 12.40 -6.17 -6.77
N GLU A 130 12.22 -7.25 -7.52
CA GLU A 130 12.51 -8.61 -7.05
C GLU A 130 13.93 -8.75 -6.48
N LYS A 131 14.89 -8.03 -7.07
CA LYS A 131 16.28 -7.99 -6.59
C LYS A 131 16.44 -7.36 -5.21
N THR A 132 15.48 -6.54 -4.79
CA THR A 132 15.46 -5.91 -3.46
C THR A 132 14.72 -6.72 -2.42
N LEU A 133 14.20 -7.90 -2.79
CA LEU A 133 13.56 -8.88 -1.92
C LEU A 133 14.47 -10.10 -1.71
N PRO A 134 15.68 -9.92 -1.15
CA PRO A 134 16.58 -11.02 -0.88
C PRO A 134 15.98 -11.99 0.13
N GLY A 135 16.55 -13.16 0.24
CA GLY A 135 16.20 -14.16 1.24
C GLY A 135 17.45 -14.79 1.83
N GLY A 136 17.29 -15.33 3.01
CA GLY A 136 18.34 -16.09 3.70
C GLY A 136 18.00 -17.59 3.75
N ALA A 137 18.96 -18.42 3.44
CA ALA A 137 18.79 -19.89 3.46
C ALA A 137 18.35 -20.40 4.85
N ASP A 138 18.85 -19.80 5.93
CA ASP A 138 18.49 -20.20 7.30
C ASP A 138 17.02 -19.94 7.61
N SER A 139 16.46 -18.81 7.15
CA SER A 139 15.05 -18.50 7.34
C SER A 139 14.16 -19.47 6.54
N GLU A 140 14.54 -19.80 5.30
CA GLU A 140 13.80 -20.75 4.47
C GLU A 140 13.83 -22.18 5.06
N ALA A 141 14.96 -22.60 5.60
CA ALA A 141 15.09 -23.90 6.27
C ALA A 141 14.20 -24.00 7.52
N SER A 142 14.11 -22.92 8.31
CA SER A 142 13.22 -22.87 9.49
C SER A 142 11.74 -23.01 9.11
N MET A 143 11.33 -22.44 7.99
CA MET A 143 9.93 -22.50 7.53
C MET A 143 9.58 -23.79 6.77
N ALA A 144 10.58 -24.55 6.33
CA ALA A 144 10.37 -25.80 5.60
C ALA A 144 9.65 -26.90 6.43
N THR A 145 9.67 -26.76 7.75
CA THR A 145 8.99 -27.71 8.68
C THR A 145 7.54 -27.35 8.95
N LEU A 146 7.06 -26.20 8.49
CA LEU A 146 5.70 -25.74 8.72
C LEU A 146 4.70 -26.54 7.87
N GLN A 147 3.52 -26.80 8.48
CA GLN A 147 2.41 -27.48 7.80
C GLN A 147 1.90 -26.62 6.64
N LYS A 148 1.85 -27.21 5.46
CA LYS A 148 1.32 -26.59 4.24
C LYS A 148 -0.18 -26.84 4.06
N PRO A 149 -0.92 -25.91 3.38
CA PRO A 149 -0.42 -24.65 2.84
C PRO A 149 -0.13 -23.60 3.92
N ILE A 150 0.86 -22.76 3.66
CA ILE A 150 1.23 -21.64 4.54
C ILE A 150 0.53 -20.37 4.05
N PHE A 151 -0.39 -19.86 4.85
CA PHE A 151 -0.97 -18.52 4.69
C PHE A 151 -0.06 -17.51 5.36
N LEU A 152 0.32 -16.44 4.66
CA LEU A 152 1.25 -15.43 5.16
C LEU A 152 0.53 -14.10 5.37
N PHE A 153 0.68 -13.54 6.56
CA PHE A 153 0.37 -12.14 6.88
C PHE A 153 1.68 -11.38 7.12
N VAL A 154 1.81 -10.19 6.51
CA VAL A 154 2.93 -9.28 6.74
C VAL A 154 2.40 -7.88 7.03
N GLY A 155 2.70 -7.33 8.21
CA GLY A 155 2.30 -5.98 8.56
C GLY A 155 2.41 -5.65 10.05
N HIS A 156 2.09 -4.40 10.40
CA HIS A 156 1.94 -4.02 11.80
C HIS A 156 0.74 -4.74 12.41
N ILE A 157 0.89 -5.25 13.65
CA ILE A 157 -0.19 -5.91 14.39
C ILE A 157 -1.00 -4.85 15.14
N ILE A 158 -1.83 -4.12 14.38
CA ILE A 158 -2.72 -3.04 14.82
C ILE A 158 -4.11 -3.25 14.23
N PRO A 159 -5.20 -2.71 14.83
CA PRO A 159 -6.58 -2.95 14.39
C PRO A 159 -6.79 -2.72 12.88
N ARG A 160 -6.28 -1.62 12.35
CA ARG A 160 -6.43 -1.25 10.93
C ARG A 160 -5.91 -2.31 9.96
N LYS A 161 -4.90 -3.12 10.35
CA LYS A 161 -4.33 -4.17 9.49
C LYS A 161 -5.12 -5.48 9.47
N GLY A 162 -6.17 -5.59 10.30
CA GLY A 162 -7.19 -6.62 10.18
C GLY A 162 -6.75 -8.04 10.58
N LEU A 163 -5.63 -8.19 11.32
CA LEU A 163 -5.22 -9.51 11.82
C LEU A 163 -6.29 -10.17 12.71
N PRO A 164 -7.09 -9.44 13.53
CA PRO A 164 -8.22 -10.04 14.24
C PRO A 164 -9.20 -10.79 13.32
N LEU A 165 -9.58 -10.18 12.19
CA LEU A 165 -10.47 -10.79 11.21
C LEU A 165 -9.89 -12.10 10.64
N LEU A 166 -8.59 -12.12 10.35
CA LEU A 166 -7.92 -13.32 9.84
C LEU A 166 -7.90 -14.43 10.88
N LEU A 167 -7.69 -14.12 12.15
CA LEU A 167 -7.74 -15.10 13.23
C LEU A 167 -9.16 -15.63 13.49
N GLU A 168 -10.19 -14.80 13.34
CA GLU A 168 -11.60 -15.23 13.36
C GLU A 168 -11.89 -16.20 12.21
N ALA A 169 -11.38 -15.92 11.00
CA ALA A 169 -11.47 -16.85 9.87
C ALA A 169 -10.77 -18.19 10.17
N CYS A 170 -9.59 -18.16 10.80
CA CYS A 170 -8.90 -19.39 11.25
C CYS A 170 -9.73 -20.15 12.30
N ALA A 171 -10.37 -19.46 13.24
CA ALA A 171 -11.26 -20.10 14.22
C ALA A 171 -12.49 -20.74 13.55
N THR A 172 -13.03 -20.11 12.51
CA THR A 172 -14.10 -20.70 11.69
C THR A 172 -13.62 -21.96 10.96
N LEU A 173 -12.43 -21.94 10.36
CA LEU A 173 -11.83 -23.13 9.74
C LEU A 173 -11.63 -24.26 10.75
N HIS A 174 -11.13 -23.95 11.94
CA HIS A 174 -10.97 -24.95 13.01
C HIS A 174 -12.31 -25.60 13.38
N ARG A 175 -13.38 -24.82 13.57
CA ARG A 175 -14.74 -25.33 13.82
C ARG A 175 -15.29 -26.21 12.69
N ARG A 176 -14.84 -25.98 11.45
CA ARG A 176 -15.16 -26.79 10.27
C ARG A 176 -14.30 -28.05 10.15
N GLY A 177 -13.32 -28.26 11.06
CA GLY A 177 -12.44 -29.42 11.08
C GLY A 177 -11.18 -29.29 10.19
N TYR A 178 -10.88 -28.09 9.68
CA TYR A 178 -9.64 -27.84 8.93
C TYR A 178 -8.49 -27.57 9.90
N GLU A 179 -7.50 -28.45 9.88
CA GLU A 179 -6.35 -28.40 10.78
C GLU A 179 -4.99 -28.40 10.08
N ASN A 180 -4.95 -28.80 8.81
CA ASN A 180 -3.72 -29.01 8.05
C ASN A 180 -3.30 -27.75 7.30
N TYR A 181 -2.89 -26.70 8.02
CA TYR A 181 -2.32 -25.47 7.47
C TYR A 181 -1.51 -24.71 8.54
N THR A 182 -0.74 -23.73 8.11
CA THR A 182 -0.09 -22.76 9.00
C THR A 182 -0.50 -21.35 8.62
N LEU A 183 -0.84 -20.50 9.60
CA LEU A 183 -0.85 -19.05 9.47
C LEU A 183 0.47 -18.50 9.99
N LEU A 184 1.30 -17.97 9.10
CA LEU A 184 2.58 -17.34 9.43
C LEU A 184 2.38 -15.83 9.54
N VAL A 185 2.57 -15.28 10.75
CA VAL A 185 2.38 -13.85 11.06
C VAL A 185 3.75 -13.17 11.19
N VAL A 186 4.03 -12.25 10.26
CA VAL A 186 5.25 -11.45 10.26
C VAL A 186 4.91 -10.01 10.62
N GLY A 187 5.49 -9.53 11.70
CA GLY A 187 5.30 -8.18 12.22
C GLY A 187 5.22 -8.10 13.73
N SER A 188 4.95 -6.92 14.23
CA SER A 188 4.73 -6.63 15.65
C SER A 188 3.76 -5.46 15.80
N GLY A 189 3.14 -5.33 16.95
CA GLY A 189 2.22 -4.21 17.25
C GLY A 189 1.48 -4.38 18.57
N SER A 190 0.62 -3.41 18.87
CA SER A 190 -0.07 -3.30 20.16
C SER A 190 -1.06 -4.43 20.45
N GLN A 191 -1.60 -5.07 19.40
CA GLN A 191 -2.57 -6.16 19.59
C GLN A 191 -1.93 -7.54 19.74
N GLN A 192 -0.61 -7.69 19.70
CA GLN A 192 0.03 -9.00 19.66
C GLN A 192 -0.32 -9.89 20.87
N GLU A 193 -0.31 -9.34 22.08
CA GLU A 193 -0.62 -10.11 23.29
C GLU A 193 -2.10 -10.55 23.35
N GLU A 194 -3.01 -9.61 23.01
CA GLU A 194 -4.45 -9.88 22.92
C GLU A 194 -4.74 -11.00 21.91
N LEU A 195 -4.15 -10.94 20.73
CA LEU A 195 -4.37 -11.89 19.66
C LEU A 195 -3.71 -13.25 19.93
N ALA A 196 -2.60 -13.28 20.64
CA ALA A 196 -2.01 -14.54 21.11
C ALA A 196 -2.94 -15.23 22.13
N ALA A 197 -3.55 -14.48 23.06
CA ALA A 197 -4.57 -15.02 23.97
C ALA A 197 -5.82 -15.51 23.22
N PHE A 198 -6.27 -14.78 22.19
CA PHE A 198 -7.35 -15.24 21.31
C PHE A 198 -7.02 -16.60 20.64
N CYS A 199 -5.79 -16.76 20.13
CA CYS A 199 -5.36 -18.02 19.54
C CYS A 199 -5.42 -19.19 20.55
N GLN A 200 -4.99 -18.96 21.78
CA GLN A 200 -5.07 -19.98 22.84
C GLN A 200 -6.52 -20.36 23.15
N ALA A 201 -7.40 -19.37 23.32
CA ALA A 201 -8.82 -19.59 23.64
C ALA A 201 -9.57 -20.33 22.52
N ASN A 202 -9.12 -20.22 21.26
CA ASN A 202 -9.76 -20.83 20.09
C ASN A 202 -8.99 -22.03 19.52
N HIS A 203 -8.04 -22.61 20.28
CA HIS A 203 -7.25 -23.79 19.89
C HIS A 203 -6.45 -23.63 18.59
N LEU A 204 -5.94 -22.40 18.35
CA LEU A 204 -5.16 -22.06 17.15
C LEU A 204 -3.65 -22.03 17.38
N SER A 205 -3.16 -22.26 18.62
CA SER A 205 -1.75 -22.08 19.00
C SER A 205 -0.79 -22.90 18.16
N ASP A 206 -1.18 -24.10 17.73
CA ASP A 206 -0.33 -24.98 16.91
C ASP A 206 -0.32 -24.60 15.43
N ARG A 207 -1.26 -23.73 14.99
CA ARG A 207 -1.42 -23.33 13.59
C ARG A 207 -0.93 -21.91 13.29
N VAL A 208 -0.86 -21.06 14.33
CA VAL A 208 -0.43 -19.67 14.19
C VAL A 208 1.02 -19.53 14.64
N GLN A 209 1.90 -19.22 13.70
CA GLN A 209 3.32 -19.02 13.95
C GLN A 209 3.66 -17.53 13.91
N TRP A 210 4.15 -17.01 15.02
CA TRP A 210 4.53 -15.61 15.20
C TRP A 210 6.02 -15.44 14.91
N ALA A 211 6.37 -14.92 13.74
CA ALA A 211 7.76 -14.66 13.35
C ALA A 211 8.32 -13.36 14.01
N GLY A 212 7.44 -12.52 14.56
CA GLY A 212 7.85 -11.22 15.09
C GLY A 212 8.27 -10.23 14.01
N ARG A 213 8.95 -9.16 14.41
CA ARG A 213 9.48 -8.18 13.48
C ARG A 213 10.76 -8.70 12.83
N ILE A 214 10.78 -8.72 11.51
CA ILE A 214 11.95 -9.10 10.71
C ILE A 214 12.52 -7.88 9.98
N SER A 215 13.77 -7.98 9.55
CA SER A 215 14.38 -6.96 8.70
C SER A 215 13.92 -7.12 7.24
N TYR A 216 13.90 -6.01 6.48
CA TYR A 216 13.40 -6.01 5.11
C TYR A 216 14.20 -6.92 4.17
N ASP A 217 15.49 -7.07 4.42
CA ASP A 217 16.38 -7.98 3.68
C ASP A 217 16.05 -9.47 3.84
N GLN A 218 15.26 -9.84 4.84
CA GLN A 218 14.81 -11.22 5.07
C GLN A 218 13.39 -11.49 4.54
N ILE A 219 12.62 -10.45 4.22
CA ILE A 219 11.19 -10.60 3.90
C ILE A 219 10.94 -11.52 2.71
N GLY A 220 11.85 -11.52 1.73
CA GLY A 220 11.74 -12.38 0.54
C GLY A 220 11.70 -13.88 0.87
N SER A 221 12.40 -14.33 1.93
CA SER A 221 12.36 -15.74 2.37
C SER A 221 10.97 -16.13 2.87
N TYR A 222 10.31 -15.25 3.61
CA TYR A 222 8.95 -15.48 4.12
C TYR A 222 7.94 -15.59 2.98
N PHE A 223 8.01 -14.69 2.02
CA PHE A 223 7.16 -14.78 0.82
C PHE A 223 7.44 -16.05 0.01
N ARG A 224 8.71 -16.42 -0.20
CA ARG A 224 9.03 -17.65 -0.96
C ARG A 224 8.51 -18.91 -0.29
N SER A 225 8.62 -18.99 1.04
CA SER A 225 8.15 -20.15 1.82
C SER A 225 6.64 -20.25 1.92
N ALA A 226 5.93 -19.13 1.83
CA ALA A 226 4.48 -19.10 1.87
C ALA A 226 3.83 -19.66 0.60
N ASP A 227 2.60 -20.13 0.73
CA ASP A 227 1.79 -20.62 -0.39
C ASP A 227 0.74 -19.59 -0.82
N VAL A 228 0.13 -18.87 0.11
CA VAL A 228 -0.90 -17.84 -0.14
C VAL A 228 -0.61 -16.61 0.71
N PHE A 229 -0.72 -15.42 0.13
CA PHE A 229 -0.61 -14.17 0.88
C PHE A 229 -2.00 -13.65 1.25
N VAL A 230 -2.17 -13.23 2.52
CA VAL A 230 -3.43 -12.69 3.03
C VAL A 230 -3.24 -11.26 3.51
N PHE A 231 -4.01 -10.34 2.94
CA PHE A 231 -4.00 -8.92 3.28
C PHE A 231 -5.39 -8.46 3.78
N PRO A 232 -5.71 -8.72 5.05
CA PRO A 232 -7.05 -8.53 5.61
C PRO A 232 -7.31 -7.11 6.11
N THR A 233 -6.56 -6.13 5.60
CA THR A 233 -6.61 -4.76 6.10
C THR A 233 -8.02 -4.17 6.06
N GLN A 234 -8.39 -3.43 7.11
CA GLN A 234 -9.63 -2.65 7.14
C GLN A 234 -9.52 -1.46 6.20
N GLU A 235 -8.32 -0.88 6.13
CA GLU A 235 -8.03 0.28 5.30
C GLU A 235 -6.55 0.36 4.97
N ASP A 236 -6.24 0.50 3.67
CA ASP A 236 -4.90 0.80 3.19
C ASP A 236 -4.97 1.56 1.86
N THR A 237 -4.24 2.66 1.74
CA THR A 237 -4.24 3.49 0.53
C THR A 237 -3.75 2.74 -0.70
N TRP A 238 -2.77 1.84 -0.50
CA TRP A 238 -2.23 1.01 -1.58
C TRP A 238 -1.97 -0.41 -1.09
N GLY A 239 -0.94 -0.64 -0.31
CA GLY A 239 -0.55 -1.97 0.18
C GLY A 239 0.57 -2.58 -0.65
N VAL A 240 1.77 -1.95 -0.64
CA VAL A 240 2.96 -2.41 -1.39
C VAL A 240 3.30 -3.87 -1.12
N VAL A 241 3.05 -4.35 0.09
CA VAL A 241 3.27 -5.75 0.49
C VAL A 241 2.51 -6.76 -0.39
N THR A 242 1.35 -6.37 -0.93
CA THR A 242 0.60 -7.20 -1.89
C THR A 242 1.35 -7.33 -3.22
N LEU A 243 1.99 -6.24 -3.67
CA LEU A 243 2.82 -6.27 -4.88
C LEU A 243 4.05 -7.16 -4.70
N GLU A 244 4.66 -7.14 -3.51
CA GLU A 244 5.78 -8.02 -3.15
C GLU A 244 5.37 -9.49 -3.22
N ALA A 245 4.20 -9.83 -2.66
CA ALA A 245 3.64 -11.18 -2.73
C ALA A 245 3.35 -11.61 -4.18
N MET A 246 2.71 -10.74 -4.97
CA MET A 246 2.39 -11.01 -6.37
C MET A 246 3.65 -11.19 -7.22
N LEU A 247 4.68 -10.39 -7.00
CA LEU A 247 5.98 -10.45 -7.68
C LEU A 247 6.66 -11.80 -7.43
N LEU A 248 6.56 -12.30 -6.18
CA LEU A 248 7.08 -13.61 -5.78
C LEU A 248 6.10 -14.77 -6.04
N GLY A 249 5.11 -14.55 -6.92
CA GLY A 249 4.22 -15.60 -7.43
C GLY A 249 3.26 -16.16 -6.41
N LYS A 250 2.72 -15.33 -5.51
CA LYS A 250 1.71 -15.78 -4.54
C LYS A 250 0.30 -15.45 -4.99
N PRO A 251 -0.65 -16.37 -4.84
CA PRO A 251 -2.07 -16.05 -4.85
C PRO A 251 -2.40 -15.08 -3.71
N ILE A 252 -3.38 -14.23 -3.93
CA ILE A 252 -3.70 -13.14 -3.00
C ILE A 252 -5.12 -13.29 -2.44
N LEU A 253 -5.25 -13.29 -1.11
CA LEU A 253 -6.49 -13.01 -0.42
C LEU A 253 -6.47 -11.57 0.06
N CYS A 254 -7.23 -10.68 -0.57
CA CYS A 254 -7.14 -9.23 -0.37
C CYS A 254 -8.47 -8.65 0.09
N SER A 255 -8.44 -7.87 1.15
CA SER A 255 -9.60 -7.08 1.56
C SER A 255 -9.90 -5.97 0.54
N GLN A 256 -11.18 -5.66 0.31
CA GLN A 256 -11.63 -4.49 -0.45
C GLN A 256 -11.17 -3.16 0.17
N GLY A 257 -10.79 -3.17 1.45
CA GLY A 257 -10.21 -2.00 2.13
C GLY A 257 -8.80 -1.62 1.64
N ALA A 258 -8.15 -2.43 0.83
CA ALA A 258 -6.83 -2.16 0.26
C ALA A 258 -6.92 -1.59 -1.15
N GLY A 259 -6.12 -0.56 -1.46
CA GLY A 259 -6.04 -0.04 -2.83
C GLY A 259 -5.58 -1.09 -3.84
N THR A 260 -4.69 -2.01 -3.44
CA THR A 260 -4.22 -3.12 -4.30
C THR A 260 -5.28 -4.19 -4.57
N SER A 261 -6.45 -4.14 -3.94
CA SER A 261 -7.57 -5.05 -4.28
C SER A 261 -7.96 -4.98 -5.75
N GLU A 262 -7.72 -3.83 -6.42
CA GLU A 262 -7.97 -3.66 -7.86
C GLU A 262 -7.05 -4.51 -8.77
N LEU A 263 -5.96 -5.06 -8.23
CA LEU A 263 -5.05 -5.95 -8.95
C LEU A 263 -5.40 -7.44 -8.75
N VAL A 264 -6.36 -7.73 -7.88
CA VAL A 264 -6.81 -9.10 -7.62
C VAL A 264 -8.05 -9.41 -8.46
N VAL A 265 -7.92 -10.39 -9.33
CA VAL A 265 -9.00 -10.89 -10.17
C VAL A 265 -9.51 -12.20 -9.57
N ASN A 266 -10.75 -12.18 -9.08
CA ASN A 266 -11.37 -13.34 -8.41
C ASN A 266 -11.31 -14.60 -9.29
N GLY A 267 -10.74 -15.68 -8.72
CA GLY A 267 -10.58 -16.95 -9.40
C GLY A 267 -9.40 -17.05 -10.37
N GLU A 268 -8.66 -15.94 -10.64
CA GLU A 268 -7.49 -15.95 -11.52
C GLU A 268 -6.15 -15.91 -10.75
N ASN A 269 -5.98 -14.90 -9.88
CA ASN A 269 -4.79 -14.74 -9.07
C ASN A 269 -5.06 -14.63 -7.57
N GLY A 270 -6.30 -14.87 -7.14
CA GLY A 270 -6.73 -14.83 -5.76
C GLY A 270 -8.20 -14.48 -5.62
N TYR A 271 -8.55 -13.93 -4.47
CA TYR A 271 -9.92 -13.52 -4.17
C TYR A 271 -9.94 -12.22 -3.37
N VAL A 272 -10.94 -11.39 -3.65
CA VAL A 272 -11.25 -10.18 -2.88
C VAL A 272 -12.41 -10.49 -1.95
N PHE A 273 -12.37 -9.96 -0.72
CA PHE A 273 -13.41 -10.12 0.30
C PHE A 273 -13.70 -8.79 1.01
N ALA A 274 -14.87 -8.68 1.66
CA ALA A 274 -15.24 -7.49 2.40
C ALA A 274 -14.40 -7.34 3.69
N PRO A 275 -14.03 -6.11 4.12
CA PRO A 275 -13.08 -5.88 5.21
C PRO A 275 -13.55 -6.31 6.61
N ASP A 276 -14.84 -6.63 6.77
CA ASP A 276 -15.47 -7.10 8.02
C ASP A 276 -16.06 -8.52 7.91
N ALA A 277 -15.78 -9.25 6.83
CA ALA A 277 -16.37 -10.55 6.52
C ALA A 277 -15.42 -11.73 6.84
N ALA A 278 -15.28 -12.09 8.11
CA ALA A 278 -14.44 -13.21 8.54
C ALA A 278 -14.85 -14.56 7.92
N ASP A 279 -16.15 -14.82 7.80
CA ASP A 279 -16.66 -16.06 7.21
C ASP A 279 -16.37 -16.13 5.71
N GLU A 280 -16.47 -15.01 4.97
CA GLU A 280 -16.06 -14.96 3.56
C GLU A 280 -14.57 -15.24 3.42
N LEU A 281 -13.71 -14.65 4.28
CA LEU A 281 -12.29 -14.95 4.28
C LEU A 281 -12.02 -16.42 4.59
N ALA A 282 -12.73 -17.02 5.56
CA ALA A 282 -12.65 -18.44 5.85
C ALA A 282 -13.01 -19.31 4.63
N ASP A 283 -14.07 -18.98 3.90
CA ASP A 283 -14.48 -19.68 2.67
C ASP A 283 -13.39 -19.60 1.59
N ARG A 284 -12.73 -18.43 1.44
CA ARG A 284 -11.64 -18.27 0.48
C ARG A 284 -10.37 -19.03 0.91
N MET A 285 -10.06 -19.04 2.19
CA MET A 285 -8.96 -19.87 2.72
C MET A 285 -9.27 -21.36 2.53
N GLN A 286 -10.50 -21.79 2.83
CA GLN A 286 -10.95 -23.16 2.61
C GLN A 286 -10.79 -23.60 1.16
N THR A 287 -11.06 -22.72 0.18
CA THR A 287 -10.85 -23.03 -1.24
C THR A 287 -9.41 -23.50 -1.54
N PHE A 288 -8.41 -22.87 -0.93
CA PHE A 288 -7.01 -23.28 -1.09
C PHE A 288 -6.65 -24.57 -0.31
N LEU A 289 -7.37 -24.86 0.76
CA LEU A 289 -7.21 -26.11 1.51
C LEU A 289 -7.80 -27.30 0.75
N ASP A 290 -8.96 -27.10 0.13
CA ASP A 290 -9.65 -28.13 -0.65
C ASP A 290 -9.02 -28.32 -2.04
N HIS A 291 -8.40 -27.26 -2.61
CA HIS A 291 -7.85 -27.21 -3.96
C HIS A 291 -6.42 -26.65 -4.02
N PRO A 292 -5.44 -27.30 -3.35
CA PRO A 292 -4.06 -26.79 -3.30
C PRO A 292 -3.37 -26.72 -4.68
N GLU A 293 -3.86 -27.47 -5.67
CA GLU A 293 -3.39 -27.43 -7.06
C GLU A 293 -3.58 -26.05 -7.73
N MET A 294 -4.51 -25.22 -7.24
CA MET A 294 -4.77 -23.88 -7.77
C MET A 294 -3.65 -22.90 -7.41
N ILE A 295 -2.91 -23.13 -6.32
CA ILE A 295 -1.91 -22.21 -5.76
C ILE A 295 -0.88 -21.80 -6.82
N ALA A 296 -0.29 -22.79 -7.48
CA ALA A 296 0.76 -22.55 -8.46
C ALA A 296 0.25 -21.78 -9.70
N ALA A 297 -0.94 -22.10 -10.18
CA ALA A 297 -1.56 -21.44 -11.33
C ALA A 297 -1.91 -19.98 -11.02
N MET A 298 -2.53 -19.73 -9.86
CA MET A 298 -2.89 -18.39 -9.41
C MET A 298 -1.65 -17.55 -9.10
N GLY A 299 -0.60 -18.14 -8.51
CA GLY A 299 0.66 -17.45 -8.27
C GLY A 299 1.34 -17.02 -9.57
N LYS A 300 1.36 -17.89 -10.60
CA LYS A 300 1.84 -17.53 -11.94
C LYS A 300 1.04 -16.38 -12.54
N ARG A 301 -0.27 -16.36 -12.32
CA ARG A 301 -1.12 -15.27 -12.78
C ARG A 301 -0.81 -13.95 -12.07
N SER A 302 -0.50 -13.97 -10.77
CA SER A 302 -0.01 -12.82 -10.04
C SER A 302 1.25 -12.23 -10.68
N GLN A 303 2.23 -13.06 -11.01
CA GLN A 303 3.46 -12.62 -11.70
C GLN A 303 3.16 -12.04 -13.09
N GLN A 304 2.23 -12.61 -13.85
CA GLN A 304 1.83 -12.07 -15.14
C GLN A 304 1.21 -10.67 -15.02
N ILE A 305 0.38 -10.44 -14.01
CA ILE A 305 -0.17 -9.11 -13.72
C ILE A 305 0.97 -8.16 -13.35
N MET A 306 1.89 -8.59 -12.48
CA MET A 306 3.01 -7.76 -12.04
C MET A 306 4.02 -7.44 -13.16
N SER A 307 4.11 -8.24 -14.22
CA SER A 307 5.01 -7.96 -15.35
C SER A 307 4.75 -6.62 -16.04
N GLN A 308 3.56 -6.05 -15.88
CA GLN A 308 3.18 -4.72 -16.40
C GLN A 308 3.65 -3.58 -15.47
N TYR A 309 3.85 -3.89 -14.20
CA TYR A 309 4.22 -2.94 -13.16
C TYR A 309 5.68 -3.16 -12.77
N THR A 310 6.56 -2.40 -13.37
CA THR A 310 8.00 -2.47 -13.14
C THR A 310 8.55 -1.09 -12.77
N PRO A 311 9.71 -1.00 -12.09
CA PRO A 311 10.37 0.29 -11.87
C PRO A 311 10.59 1.07 -13.16
N ILE A 312 10.82 0.35 -14.29
CA ILE A 312 10.99 0.96 -15.60
C ILE A 312 9.68 1.56 -16.11
N SER A 313 8.54 0.84 -15.97
CA SER A 313 7.23 1.38 -16.39
C SER A 313 6.83 2.59 -15.54
N ALA A 314 7.13 2.59 -14.25
CA ALA A 314 6.93 3.75 -13.38
C ALA A 314 7.79 4.94 -13.80
N ALA A 315 9.09 4.74 -14.03
CA ALA A 315 10.00 5.78 -14.51
C ALA A 315 9.57 6.37 -15.86
N LYS A 316 9.10 5.52 -16.79
CA LYS A 316 8.56 5.95 -18.08
C LYS A 316 7.34 6.85 -17.91
N CYS A 317 6.39 6.48 -17.07
CA CYS A 317 5.22 7.32 -16.77
C CYS A 317 5.64 8.68 -16.18
N LEU A 318 6.60 8.72 -15.25
CA LEU A 318 7.12 9.98 -14.71
C LEU A 318 7.75 10.86 -15.79
N ALA A 319 8.49 10.26 -16.73
CA ALA A 319 9.08 10.98 -17.86
C ALA A 319 7.99 11.54 -18.79
N GLU A 320 7.01 10.73 -19.19
CA GLU A 320 5.89 11.14 -20.05
C GLU A 320 5.07 12.28 -19.42
N VAL A 321 4.79 12.20 -18.11
CA VAL A 321 4.10 13.28 -17.39
C VAL A 321 4.96 14.54 -17.33
N THR A 322 6.28 14.40 -17.15
CA THR A 322 7.21 15.53 -17.19
C THR A 322 7.19 16.23 -18.55
N GLU A 323 7.27 15.47 -19.65
CA GLU A 323 7.18 16.01 -21.01
C GLU A 323 5.85 16.73 -21.25
N LEU A 324 4.73 16.10 -20.84
CA LEU A 324 3.39 16.68 -20.96
C LEU A 324 3.26 18.04 -20.28
N VAL A 325 3.75 18.16 -19.03
CA VAL A 325 3.61 19.42 -18.28
C VAL A 325 4.60 20.49 -18.74
N THR A 326 5.76 20.11 -19.30
CA THR A 326 6.75 21.06 -19.82
C THR A 326 6.43 21.53 -21.24
N ALA A 327 5.82 20.69 -22.08
CA ALA A 327 5.35 21.06 -23.42
C ALA A 327 4.16 22.06 -23.38
N SER A 328 3.40 22.10 -22.27
CA SER A 328 2.28 23.03 -22.13
C SER A 328 2.77 24.48 -22.01
N PRO A 329 2.21 25.45 -22.77
CA PRO A 329 2.63 26.85 -22.69
C PRO A 329 2.51 27.37 -21.26
N LYS A 330 3.50 28.17 -20.82
CA LYS A 330 3.45 28.82 -19.51
C LYS A 330 2.19 29.69 -19.45
N PRO A 331 1.41 29.66 -18.37
CA PRO A 331 0.31 30.60 -18.21
C PRO A 331 0.89 32.01 -18.32
N LYS A 332 0.39 32.79 -19.29
CA LYS A 332 0.71 34.23 -19.36
C LYS A 332 0.14 34.87 -18.11
N LEU A 333 1.00 35.42 -17.25
CA LEU A 333 0.55 36.39 -16.25
C LEU A 333 -0.18 37.50 -17.04
N GLN A 334 -1.49 37.57 -16.88
CA GLN A 334 -2.23 38.75 -17.32
C GLN A 334 -1.75 39.88 -16.40
N THR A 335 -0.96 40.76 -16.97
CA THR A 335 -0.56 42.05 -16.38
C THR A 335 -1.78 42.95 -16.17
#